data_dd3df69a27b62631b9953fefa1f8f24c
#
_entry.id   dd3df69a27b62631b9953fefa1f8f24c
#
_cell.length_a   1.000
_cell.length_b   1.000
_cell.length_c   1.000
_cell.angle_alpha   90.00
_cell.angle_beta   90.00
_cell.angle_gamma   90.00
#
_symmetry.space_group_name_H-M   'P 1'
#
loop_
_entity.id
_entity.type
_entity.pdbx_description
1 polymer ?
#
loop_
_entity_poly.entity_id
_entity_poly.type
_entity_poly.pdbx_seq_one_letter_code
_entity_poly.pdbx_strand_id
1 'polypeptide(L)'
;MQEANVLELAEQTLDYGVMGILVLMSIVTLWLFIERMMFYKSVRTEDYEYRDNLDMDLTDNIGVLSAIGTNAPYVGLLGTVVGIMITFYTLGDVGAVDAKKIMVGLALALKATAMGLVVAMPAIVAYTITLRKVERILTKFDVEQEAKAK
;
A
#
# COMPACT_ATOMS: atom_id res chain seq x y z
N MET A 1 31.59 16.54 -14.65
CA MET A 1 31.20 17.06 -13.32
C MET A 1 29.73 17.46 -13.24
N GLN A 2 29.17 18.17 -14.22
CA GLN A 2 27.75 18.59 -14.19
C GLN A 2 26.79 17.41 -14.38
N GLU A 3 27.07 16.50 -15.29
CA GLU A 3 26.21 15.31 -15.52
C GLU A 3 26.21 14.32 -14.36
N ALA A 4 27.36 14.10 -13.69
CA ALA A 4 27.42 13.28 -12.50
C ALA A 4 26.57 13.81 -11.34
N ASN A 5 26.55 15.13 -11.14
CA ASN A 5 25.69 15.77 -10.13
C ASN A 5 24.19 15.66 -10.48
N VAL A 6 23.83 15.72 -11.77
CA VAL A 6 22.44 15.56 -12.21
C VAL A 6 21.94 14.13 -11.98
N LEU A 7 22.77 13.13 -12.24
CA LEU A 7 22.41 11.72 -12.04
C LEU A 7 22.29 11.37 -10.55
N GLU A 8 23.18 11.89 -9.72
CA GLU A 8 23.13 11.70 -8.26
C GLU A 8 21.88 12.38 -7.65
N LEU A 9 21.53 13.58 -8.14
CA LEU A 9 20.28 14.25 -7.80
C LEU A 9 19.06 13.45 -8.27
N ALA A 10 19.09 12.87 -9.46
CA ALA A 10 18.00 12.04 -9.99
C ALA A 10 17.79 10.77 -9.15
N GLU A 11 18.87 10.10 -8.74
CA GLU A 11 18.82 8.92 -7.88
C GLU A 11 18.21 9.25 -6.50
N GLN A 12 18.68 10.33 -5.87
CA GLN A 12 18.13 10.80 -4.59
C GLN A 12 16.68 11.19 -4.71
N THR A 13 16.31 11.95 -5.74
CA THR A 13 14.92 12.39 -5.95
C THR A 13 13.97 11.20 -6.17
N LEU A 14 14.44 10.17 -6.89
CA LEU A 14 13.68 8.96 -7.11
C LEU A 14 13.48 8.16 -5.80
N ASP A 15 14.58 7.96 -5.03
CA ASP A 15 14.51 7.22 -3.76
C ASP A 15 13.55 7.92 -2.79
N TYR A 16 13.68 9.24 -2.61
CA TYR A 16 12.76 10.01 -1.78
C TYR A 16 11.33 10.02 -2.32
N GLY A 17 11.12 10.05 -3.64
CA GLY A 17 9.81 9.98 -4.27
C GLY A 17 9.12 8.66 -4.02
N VAL A 18 9.78 7.54 -4.29
CA VAL A 18 9.25 6.19 -4.06
C VAL A 18 9.00 5.95 -2.57
N MET A 19 9.94 6.32 -1.71
CA MET A 19 9.79 6.17 -0.27
C MET A 19 8.66 7.04 0.26
N GLY A 20 8.51 8.29 -0.22
CA GLY A 20 7.43 9.18 0.15
C GLY A 20 6.05 8.63 -0.21
N ILE A 21 5.89 8.05 -1.42
CA ILE A 21 4.66 7.39 -1.84
C ILE A 21 4.35 6.21 -0.93
N LEU A 22 5.33 5.35 -0.64
CA LEU A 22 5.14 4.19 0.22
C LEU A 22 4.77 4.58 1.67
N VAL A 23 5.39 5.62 2.20
CA VAL A 23 5.03 6.17 3.52
C VAL A 23 3.61 6.71 3.52
N LEU A 24 3.21 7.45 2.48
CA LEU A 24 1.84 7.95 2.33
C LEU A 24 0.83 6.80 2.28
N MET A 25 1.10 5.76 1.48
CA MET A 25 0.27 4.55 1.40
C MET A 25 0.14 3.87 2.76
N SER A 26 1.23 3.80 3.54
CA SER A 26 1.23 3.22 4.90
C SER A 26 0.35 4.04 5.87
N ILE A 27 0.46 5.37 5.83
CA ILE A 27 -0.36 6.27 6.66
C ILE A 27 -1.84 6.13 6.31
N VAL A 28 -2.17 6.13 5.01
CA VAL A 28 -3.55 5.95 4.53
C VAL A 28 -4.12 4.60 4.97
N THR A 29 -3.33 3.53 4.86
CA THR A 29 -3.72 2.19 5.33
C THR A 29 -4.08 2.18 6.81
N LEU A 30 -3.22 2.74 7.65
CA LEU A 30 -3.44 2.78 9.08
C LEU A 30 -4.66 3.63 9.44
N TRP A 31 -4.80 4.79 8.81
CA TRP A 31 -5.93 5.69 9.03
C TRP A 31 -7.26 5.06 8.65
N LEU A 32 -7.36 4.47 7.45
CA LEU A 32 -8.58 3.81 6.99
C LEU A 32 -8.91 2.59 7.85
N PHE A 33 -7.91 1.81 8.24
CA PHE A 33 -8.14 0.65 9.09
C PHE A 33 -8.71 1.04 10.46
N ILE A 34 -8.16 2.07 11.09
CA ILE A 34 -8.66 2.56 12.39
C ILE A 34 -10.07 3.15 12.22
N GLU A 35 -10.30 3.95 11.20
CA GLU A 35 -11.59 4.56 10.90
C GLU A 35 -12.67 3.48 10.71
N ARG A 36 -12.41 2.47 9.88
CA ARG A 36 -13.35 1.37 9.67
C ARG A 36 -13.59 0.54 10.94
N MET A 37 -12.54 0.27 11.73
CA MET A 37 -12.71 -0.44 13.00
C MET A 37 -13.57 0.32 14.00
N MET A 38 -13.47 1.65 14.03
CA MET A 38 -14.33 2.49 14.86
C MET A 38 -15.77 2.50 14.34
N PHE A 39 -15.95 2.63 13.03
CA PHE A 39 -17.27 2.60 12.40
C PHE A 39 -18.02 1.29 12.70
N TYR A 40 -17.37 0.13 12.55
CA TYR A 40 -18.00 -1.18 12.80
C TYR A 40 -18.40 -1.43 14.27
N LYS A 41 -17.82 -0.69 15.20
CA LYS A 41 -18.24 -0.73 16.61
C LYS A 41 -19.50 0.10 16.88
N SER A 42 -19.75 1.12 16.09
CA SER A 42 -20.86 2.05 16.27
C SER A 42 -22.07 1.73 15.38
N VAL A 43 -21.89 0.96 14.31
CA VAL A 43 -22.97 0.62 13.38
C VAL A 43 -24.02 -0.24 14.09
N ARG A 44 -25.27 0.11 13.90
CA ARG A 44 -26.44 -0.62 14.43
C ARG A 44 -27.22 -1.18 13.26
N THR A 45 -27.38 -2.49 13.23
CA THR A 45 -28.14 -3.19 12.18
C THR A 45 -29.61 -2.77 12.14
N GLU A 46 -30.14 -2.30 13.28
CA GLU A 46 -31.53 -1.86 13.43
C GLU A 46 -31.85 -0.56 12.65
N ASP A 47 -30.83 0.25 12.34
CA ASP A 47 -30.98 1.52 11.65
C ASP A 47 -31.13 1.35 10.11
N TYR A 48 -30.96 0.11 9.62
CA TYR A 48 -31.03 -0.21 8.20
C TYR A 48 -32.28 -1.04 7.87
N GLU A 49 -33.02 -0.58 6.87
CA GLU A 49 -34.20 -1.28 6.34
C GLU A 49 -33.80 -2.32 5.29
N TYR A 50 -32.79 -1.99 4.47
CA TYR A 50 -32.32 -2.81 3.36
C TYR A 50 -30.88 -3.25 3.56
N ARG A 51 -30.63 -4.54 3.27
CA ARG A 51 -29.30 -5.15 3.34
C ARG A 51 -28.27 -4.44 2.48
N ASP A 52 -28.68 -4.02 1.27
CA ASP A 52 -27.79 -3.38 0.29
C ASP A 52 -27.27 -2.02 0.80
N ASN A 53 -28.07 -1.27 1.51
CA ASN A 53 -27.65 0.00 2.09
C ASN A 53 -26.61 -0.22 3.21
N LEU A 54 -26.84 -1.23 4.04
CA LEU A 54 -25.88 -1.63 5.06
C LEU A 54 -24.57 -2.10 4.43
N ASP A 55 -24.62 -2.93 3.38
CA ASP A 55 -23.43 -3.44 2.69
C ASP A 55 -22.63 -2.30 2.05
N MET A 56 -23.29 -1.34 1.41
CA MET A 56 -22.62 -0.17 0.84
C MET A 56 -21.86 0.63 1.90
N ASP A 57 -22.48 0.93 3.04
CA ASP A 57 -21.85 1.70 4.12
C ASP A 57 -20.71 0.91 4.78
N LEU A 58 -20.87 -0.40 4.94
CA LEU A 58 -19.85 -1.26 5.52
C LEU A 58 -18.63 -1.44 4.61
N THR A 59 -18.83 -1.46 3.29
CA THR A 59 -17.76 -1.69 2.30
C THR A 59 -17.11 -0.41 1.80
N ASP A 60 -17.60 0.74 2.21
CA ASP A 60 -17.00 2.02 1.84
C ASP A 60 -15.51 2.07 2.18
N ASN A 61 -14.70 2.59 1.27
CA ASN A 61 -13.24 2.74 1.37
C ASN A 61 -12.41 1.44 1.58
N ILE A 62 -13.03 0.25 1.70
CA ILE A 62 -12.28 -1.02 1.80
C ILE A 62 -11.45 -1.28 0.54
N GLY A 63 -11.97 -0.88 -0.62
CA GLY A 63 -11.27 -1.00 -1.89
C GLY A 63 -9.90 -0.31 -1.90
N VAL A 64 -9.73 0.78 -1.16
CA VAL A 64 -8.45 1.49 -1.04
C VAL A 64 -7.42 0.63 -0.31
N LEU A 65 -7.81 -0.08 0.76
CA LEU A 65 -6.90 -1.01 1.46
C LEU A 65 -6.42 -2.13 0.53
N SER A 66 -7.35 -2.69 -0.27
CA SER A 66 -7.00 -3.69 -1.29
C SER A 66 -6.07 -3.12 -2.35
N ALA A 67 -6.37 -1.92 -2.87
CA ALA A 67 -5.55 -1.26 -3.87
C ALA A 67 -4.13 -0.98 -3.37
N ILE A 68 -3.96 -0.51 -2.13
CA ILE A 68 -2.65 -0.30 -1.52
C ILE A 68 -1.91 -1.64 -1.38
N GLY A 69 -2.56 -2.66 -0.83
CA GLY A 69 -1.96 -3.97 -0.62
C GLY A 69 -1.45 -4.61 -1.90
N THR A 70 -2.18 -4.44 -3.01
CA THR A 70 -1.81 -5.01 -4.31
C THR A 70 -0.80 -4.15 -5.07
N ASN A 71 -0.80 -2.82 -4.92
CA ASN A 71 0.04 -1.92 -5.71
C ASN A 71 1.34 -1.49 -5.02
N ALA A 72 1.42 -1.48 -3.68
CA ALA A 72 2.63 -1.10 -2.97
C ALA A 72 3.88 -1.91 -3.37
N PRO A 73 3.81 -3.24 -3.63
CA PRO A 73 4.95 -4.00 -4.14
C PRO A 73 5.42 -3.52 -5.51
N TYR A 74 4.49 -3.12 -6.39
CA TYR A 74 4.82 -2.61 -7.72
C TYR A 74 5.48 -1.23 -7.67
N VAL A 75 5.09 -0.38 -6.73
CA VAL A 75 5.76 0.90 -6.47
C VAL A 75 7.21 0.64 -6.02
N GLY A 76 7.42 -0.31 -5.10
CA GLY A 76 8.75 -0.72 -4.68
C GLY A 76 9.58 -1.31 -5.83
N LEU A 77 8.98 -2.18 -6.64
CA LEU A 77 9.62 -2.78 -7.82
C LEU A 77 10.02 -1.70 -8.83
N LEU A 78 9.16 -0.73 -9.09
CA LEU A 78 9.48 0.40 -9.98
C LEU A 78 10.71 1.15 -9.47
N GLY A 79 10.80 1.42 -8.17
CA GLY A 79 11.97 2.03 -7.55
C GLY A 79 13.24 1.21 -7.78
N THR A 80 13.15 -0.12 -7.66
CA THR A 80 14.29 -1.03 -7.94
C THR A 80 14.73 -0.95 -9.39
N VAL A 81 13.80 -1.05 -10.33
CA VAL A 81 14.11 -1.04 -11.77
C VAL A 81 14.80 0.25 -12.17
N VAL A 82 14.23 1.41 -11.78
CA VAL A 82 14.80 2.70 -12.12
C VAL A 82 16.12 2.94 -11.39
N GLY A 83 16.25 2.55 -10.13
CA GLY A 83 17.52 2.64 -9.37
C GLY A 83 18.64 1.85 -10.03
N ILE A 84 18.37 0.62 -10.50
CA ILE A 84 19.33 -0.19 -11.24
C ILE A 84 19.69 0.47 -12.57
N MET A 85 18.72 0.99 -13.31
CA MET A 85 18.98 1.71 -14.57
C MET A 85 19.91 2.89 -14.37
N ILE A 86 19.70 3.72 -13.36
CA ILE A 86 20.56 4.86 -13.04
C ILE A 86 21.96 4.39 -12.68
N THR A 87 22.07 3.35 -11.84
CA THR A 87 23.36 2.78 -11.44
C THR A 87 24.20 2.36 -12.67
N PHE A 88 23.59 1.64 -13.62
CA PHE A 88 24.31 1.21 -14.83
C PHE A 88 24.60 2.35 -15.79
N TYR A 89 23.70 3.34 -15.92
CA TYR A 89 23.94 4.52 -16.75
C TYR A 89 25.14 5.31 -16.25
N THR A 90 25.22 5.55 -14.94
CA THR A 90 26.33 6.28 -14.30
C THR A 90 27.68 5.58 -14.49
N LEU A 91 27.70 4.25 -14.61
CA LEU A 91 28.93 3.46 -14.79
C LEU A 91 29.39 3.39 -16.25
N GLY A 92 28.49 3.55 -17.20
CA GLY A 92 28.83 3.54 -18.64
C GLY A 92 29.73 4.70 -19.06
N ASP A 93 29.67 5.82 -18.34
CA ASP A 93 30.45 7.02 -18.63
C ASP A 93 31.84 7.04 -17.96
N VAL A 94 32.09 6.16 -17.00
CA VAL A 94 33.38 6.13 -16.25
C VAL A 94 34.16 4.90 -16.67
N GLY A 95 35.19 5.09 -17.46
CA GLY A 95 36.00 4.02 -18.06
C GLY A 95 36.73 3.06 -17.09
N ALA A 96 36.50 3.14 -15.79
CA ALA A 96 36.94 2.19 -14.77
C ALA A 96 35.73 1.79 -13.89
N VAL A 97 35.31 0.54 -14.01
CA VAL A 97 34.18 0.01 -13.25
C VAL A 97 34.56 -0.16 -11.77
N ASP A 98 34.01 0.68 -10.89
CA ASP A 98 34.15 0.53 -9.45
C ASP A 98 33.08 -0.44 -8.92
N ALA A 99 33.48 -1.70 -8.67
CA ALA A 99 32.60 -2.74 -8.16
C ALA A 99 31.88 -2.33 -6.85
N LYS A 100 32.52 -1.53 -6.01
CA LYS A 100 31.91 -1.05 -4.75
C LYS A 100 30.74 -0.12 -5.01
N LYS A 101 30.85 0.78 -5.98
CA LYS A 101 29.74 1.70 -6.37
C LYS A 101 28.55 0.92 -6.93
N ILE A 102 28.81 -0.11 -7.75
CA ILE A 102 27.76 -1.01 -8.25
C ILE A 102 27.03 -1.67 -7.09
N MET A 103 27.75 -2.26 -6.16
CA MET A 103 27.15 -3.00 -5.03
C MET A 103 26.29 -2.08 -4.15
N VAL A 104 26.73 -0.84 -3.91
CA VAL A 104 25.96 0.15 -3.15
C VAL A 104 24.68 0.55 -3.89
N GLY A 105 24.78 0.86 -5.19
CA GLY A 105 23.60 1.24 -6.00
C GLY A 105 22.57 0.13 -6.07
N LEU A 106 22.99 -1.12 -6.26
CA LEU A 106 22.09 -2.27 -6.25
C LEU A 106 21.44 -2.48 -4.88
N ALA A 107 22.19 -2.33 -3.78
CA ALA A 107 21.63 -2.45 -2.44
C ALA A 107 20.58 -1.38 -2.14
N LEU A 108 20.82 -0.13 -2.57
CA LEU A 108 19.85 0.96 -2.43
C LEU A 108 18.59 0.69 -3.26
N ALA A 109 18.74 0.22 -4.49
CA ALA A 109 17.60 -0.14 -5.32
C ALA A 109 16.74 -1.24 -4.67
N LEU A 110 17.34 -2.32 -4.18
CA LEU A 110 16.63 -3.42 -3.53
C LEU A 110 15.86 -2.99 -2.27
N LYS A 111 16.32 -1.95 -1.57
CA LYS A 111 15.64 -1.35 -0.43
C LYS A 111 14.20 -0.88 -0.79
N ALA A 112 14.00 -0.32 -1.97
CA ALA A 112 12.69 0.14 -2.43
C ALA A 112 11.67 -1.03 -2.52
N THR A 113 12.07 -2.17 -3.09
CA THR A 113 11.19 -3.36 -3.14
C THR A 113 10.88 -3.89 -1.75
N ALA A 114 11.89 -3.97 -0.86
CA ALA A 114 11.68 -4.41 0.50
C ALA A 114 10.66 -3.52 1.24
N MET A 115 10.75 -2.21 1.08
CA MET A 115 9.79 -1.26 1.67
C MET A 115 8.39 -1.39 1.06
N GLY A 116 8.28 -1.63 -0.25
CA GLY A 116 7.00 -1.94 -0.90
C GLY A 116 6.28 -3.12 -0.27
N LEU A 117 7.02 -4.20 0.01
CA LEU A 117 6.48 -5.39 0.69
C LEU A 117 6.10 -5.11 2.15
N VAL A 118 6.92 -4.34 2.88
CA VAL A 118 6.62 -3.94 4.27
C VAL A 118 5.31 -3.14 4.35
N VAL A 119 4.99 -2.32 3.36
CA VAL A 119 3.72 -1.58 3.28
C VAL A 119 2.57 -2.47 2.84
N ALA A 120 2.79 -3.36 1.87
CA ALA A 120 1.75 -4.22 1.30
C ALA A 120 1.18 -5.22 2.31
N MET A 121 2.05 -5.88 3.09
CA MET A 121 1.62 -6.93 4.01
C MET A 121 0.59 -6.44 5.05
N PRO A 122 0.81 -5.35 5.80
CA PRO A 122 -0.18 -4.82 6.72
C PRO A 122 -1.48 -4.38 6.02
N ALA A 123 -1.39 -3.82 4.80
CA ALA A 123 -2.56 -3.39 4.04
C ALA A 123 -3.46 -4.57 3.65
N ILE A 124 -2.88 -5.69 3.20
CA ILE A 124 -3.62 -6.93 2.89
C ILE A 124 -4.25 -7.52 4.15
N VAL A 125 -3.52 -7.52 5.25
CA VAL A 125 -4.06 -8.01 6.54
C VAL A 125 -5.21 -7.13 7.01
N ALA A 126 -5.06 -5.81 6.96
CA ALA A 126 -6.11 -4.85 7.29
C ALA A 126 -7.36 -5.05 6.42
N TYR A 127 -7.19 -5.19 5.10
CA TYR A 127 -8.28 -5.50 4.17
C TYR A 127 -9.01 -6.79 4.56
N THR A 128 -8.28 -7.88 4.82
CA THR A 128 -8.86 -9.18 5.14
C THR A 128 -9.64 -9.16 6.47
N ILE A 129 -9.10 -8.47 7.49
CA ILE A 129 -9.78 -8.32 8.79
C ILE A 129 -11.06 -7.50 8.61
N THR A 130 -11.00 -6.40 7.85
CA THR A 130 -12.13 -5.53 7.57
C THR A 130 -13.24 -6.29 6.84
N LEU A 131 -12.90 -7.02 5.79
CA LEU A 131 -13.87 -7.81 5.01
C LEU A 131 -14.57 -8.86 5.86
N ARG A 132 -13.85 -9.59 6.70
CA ARG A 132 -14.45 -10.55 7.64
C ARG A 132 -15.39 -9.92 8.66
N LYS A 133 -15.13 -8.67 9.06
CA LYS A 133 -16.03 -7.91 9.94
C LYS A 133 -17.32 -7.56 9.23
N VAL A 134 -17.25 -7.10 7.98
CA VAL A 134 -18.40 -6.82 7.11
C VAL A 134 -19.28 -8.07 7.00
N GLU A 135 -18.71 -9.19 6.61
CA GLU A 135 -19.45 -10.46 6.46
C GLU A 135 -20.19 -10.85 7.74
N ARG A 136 -19.57 -10.70 8.90
CA ARG A 136 -20.20 -11.01 10.19
C ARG A 136 -21.37 -10.08 10.52
N ILE A 137 -21.26 -8.79 10.21
CA ILE A 137 -22.32 -7.80 10.46
C ILE A 137 -23.50 -8.09 9.52
N LEU A 138 -23.24 -8.36 8.23
CA LEU A 138 -24.28 -8.72 7.26
C LEU A 138 -25.00 -10.01 7.64
N THR A 139 -24.27 -11.04 8.05
CA THR A 139 -24.88 -12.30 8.52
C THR A 139 -25.77 -12.07 9.74
N LYS A 140 -25.34 -11.21 10.67
CA LYS A 140 -26.15 -10.85 11.83
C LYS A 140 -27.44 -10.15 11.42
N PHE A 141 -27.36 -9.20 10.47
CA PHE A 141 -28.53 -8.52 9.92
C PHE A 141 -29.51 -9.51 9.29
N ASP A 142 -29.02 -10.43 8.46
CA ASP A 142 -29.86 -11.45 7.80
C ASP A 142 -30.63 -12.30 8.82
N VAL A 143 -29.96 -12.78 9.88
CA VAL A 143 -30.58 -13.55 10.96
C VAL A 143 -31.64 -12.76 11.74
N GLU A 144 -31.36 -11.47 12.00
CA GLU A 144 -32.32 -10.59 12.70
C GLU A 144 -33.58 -10.35 11.84
N GLN A 145 -33.43 -10.20 10.53
CA GLN A 145 -34.58 -10.02 9.61
C GLN A 145 -35.41 -11.29 9.49
N GLU A 146 -34.79 -12.46 9.41
CA GLU A 146 -35.49 -13.74 9.42
C GLU A 146 -36.29 -13.98 10.72
N ALA A 147 -35.75 -13.54 11.86
CA ALA A 147 -36.42 -13.66 13.15
C ALA A 147 -37.65 -12.72 13.26
N LYS A 148 -37.62 -11.56 12.63
CA LYS A 148 -38.74 -10.62 12.59
C LYS A 148 -39.87 -11.04 11.61
N ALA A 149 -39.55 -11.90 10.63
CA ALA A 149 -40.52 -12.38 9.62
C ALA A 149 -41.33 -13.62 10.08
N LYS A 150 -40.98 -14.20 11.23
CA LYS A 150 -41.68 -15.32 11.87
C LYS A 150 -42.66 -14.84 12.94
#